data_a7f942be52e8e2644c58c7d477e75ecf
#
_entry.id   a7f942be52e8e2644c58c7d477e75ecf
#
_cell.length_a   1.000
_cell.length_b   1.000
_cell.length_c   1.000
_cell.angle_alpha   90.00
_cell.angle_beta   90.00
_cell.angle_gamma   90.00
#
_symmetry.space_group_name_H-M   'P 1'
#
loop_
_entity.id
_entity.type
_entity.pdbx_description
1 polymer ?
#
loop_
_entity_poly.entity_id
_entity_poly.type
_entity_poly.pdbx_seq_one_letter_code
_entity_poly.pdbx_strand_id
1 'polypeptide(L)'
;MTEEIKDILKRYDEIGALILEQKLDEYGDKIGQVPEGSDAASFEEYIQDVAREETEKAKQTLESEPDEKLGGKSLREYFDSMTLEEKEEALEYSAVTLDCGVPASLIASIASEDRESVRDYCSTVIGDSAWTEEELDDQDKLFEIEYQKVKACLDVLIEMKEFCFVQAVLDRFMSYHQTKEFVAESIKDYVVGAAEVSVPILMNIIEENLEDGLEGPSEDIVIMLAEIGMALPSEEIYQTLRHAFRAMTNKIYAVICLAEYGDDRAVPLMKNYINRLIHISSYRG
;
A
#
# COMPACT_ATOMS: atom_id res chain seq x y z
N MET A 1 -14.62 23.10 2.15
CA MET A 1 -13.29 23.41 2.76
C MET A 1 -12.93 24.89 2.57
N THR A 2 -12.41 25.57 3.60
CA THR A 2 -12.02 27.00 3.55
C THR A 2 -10.66 27.19 2.87
N GLU A 3 -10.38 28.38 2.29
CA GLU A 3 -9.06 28.69 1.72
C GLU A 3 -7.95 28.65 2.77
N GLU A 4 -8.27 28.97 4.02
CA GLU A 4 -7.33 28.88 5.15
C GLU A 4 -6.82 27.45 5.37
N ILE A 5 -7.70 26.44 5.31
CA ILE A 5 -7.34 25.03 5.44
C ILE A 5 -6.44 24.59 4.27
N LYS A 6 -6.77 25.00 3.05
CA LYS A 6 -5.95 24.71 1.87
C LYS A 6 -4.55 25.30 1.99
N ASP A 7 -4.42 26.53 2.46
CA ASP A 7 -3.11 27.18 2.64
C ASP A 7 -2.28 26.47 3.70
N ILE A 8 -2.90 25.96 4.76
CA ILE A 8 -2.22 25.19 5.81
C ILE A 8 -1.73 23.84 5.26
N LEU A 9 -2.58 23.14 4.53
CA LEU A 9 -2.24 21.85 3.93
C LEU A 9 -1.12 21.99 2.89
N LYS A 10 -1.17 23.01 2.03
CA LYS A 10 -0.08 23.32 1.08
C LYS A 10 1.24 23.59 1.80
N ARG A 11 1.20 24.35 2.89
CA ARG A 11 2.39 24.62 3.69
C ARG A 11 2.95 23.34 4.33
N TYR A 12 2.08 22.45 4.80
CA TYR A 12 2.48 21.13 5.28
C TYR A 12 3.22 20.35 4.21
N ASP A 13 2.68 20.33 2.98
CA ASP A 13 3.24 19.69 1.82
C ASP A 13 4.62 20.25 1.45
N GLU A 14 4.74 21.58 1.35
CA GLU A 14 6.01 22.27 1.07
C GLU A 14 7.09 21.93 2.11
N ILE A 15 6.74 21.89 3.39
CA ILE A 15 7.68 21.53 4.46
C ILE A 15 8.04 20.04 4.38
N GLY A 16 7.07 19.17 4.14
CA GLY A 16 7.29 17.74 3.97
C GLY A 16 8.22 17.44 2.80
N ALA A 17 8.02 18.08 1.65
CA ALA A 17 8.88 17.96 0.48
C ALA A 17 10.31 18.42 0.76
N LEU A 18 10.49 19.56 1.45
CA LEU A 18 11.82 20.04 1.83
C LEU A 18 12.54 19.09 2.79
N ILE A 19 11.83 18.49 3.75
CA ILE A 19 12.42 17.50 4.66
C ILE A 19 12.87 16.28 3.89
N LEU A 20 12.05 15.78 2.97
CA LEU A 20 12.39 14.61 2.14
C LEU A 20 13.61 14.88 1.28
N GLU A 21 13.68 16.04 0.59
CA GLU A 21 14.83 16.46 -0.22
C GLU A 21 16.11 16.52 0.62
N GLN A 22 16.06 17.14 1.80
CA GLN A 22 17.20 17.22 2.70
C GLN A 22 17.68 15.84 3.17
N LYS A 23 16.75 14.93 3.44
CA LYS A 23 17.09 13.56 3.86
C LYS A 23 17.69 12.75 2.71
N LEU A 24 17.14 12.84 1.51
CA LEU A 24 17.70 12.19 0.34
C LEU A 24 19.12 12.70 0.00
N ASP A 25 19.37 14.01 0.13
CA ASP A 25 20.71 14.58 -0.06
C ASP A 25 21.70 14.08 1.01
N GLU A 26 21.28 14.07 2.29
CA GLU A 26 22.11 13.58 3.41
C GLU A 26 22.50 12.11 3.23
N TYR A 27 21.59 11.27 2.72
CA TYR A 27 21.84 9.86 2.51
C TYR A 27 22.44 9.56 1.13
N GLY A 28 22.20 10.39 0.13
CA GLY A 28 22.80 10.28 -1.20
C GLY A 28 24.34 10.32 -1.17
N ASP A 29 24.92 11.16 -0.30
CA ASP A 29 26.36 11.19 -0.04
C ASP A 29 26.88 9.87 0.56
N LYS A 30 26.06 9.11 1.26
CA LYS A 30 26.42 7.81 1.85
C LYS A 30 26.38 6.69 0.81
N ILE A 31 25.51 6.76 -0.21
CA ILE A 31 25.44 5.78 -1.31
C ILE A 31 26.77 5.74 -2.06
N GLY A 32 27.43 6.89 -2.27
CA GLY A 32 28.75 6.97 -2.90
C GLY A 32 29.90 6.34 -2.11
N GLN A 33 29.65 5.87 -0.86
CA GLN A 33 30.65 5.27 0.04
C GLN A 33 30.45 3.75 0.24
N VAL A 34 29.59 3.12 -0.56
CA VAL A 34 29.32 1.67 -0.47
C VAL A 34 30.61 0.90 -0.75
N PRO A 35 31.04 -0.04 0.12
CA PRO A 35 32.24 -0.84 -0.11
C PRO A 35 32.13 -1.68 -1.39
N GLU A 36 33.23 -1.79 -2.14
CA GLU A 36 33.31 -2.67 -3.31
C GLU A 36 32.90 -4.10 -2.91
N GLY A 37 31.87 -4.64 -3.58
CA GLY A 37 31.36 -6.02 -3.33
C GLY A 37 30.08 -6.09 -2.49
N SER A 38 29.53 -4.95 -2.01
CA SER A 38 28.19 -4.89 -1.45
C SER A 38 27.16 -4.89 -2.59
N ASP A 39 25.98 -5.46 -2.33
CA ASP A 39 24.83 -5.32 -3.23
C ASP A 39 24.33 -3.86 -3.18
N ALA A 40 24.66 -3.11 -4.21
CA ALA A 40 24.33 -1.67 -4.27
C ALA A 40 22.81 -1.43 -4.27
N ALA A 41 22.03 -2.33 -4.88
CA ALA A 41 20.58 -2.22 -4.95
C ALA A 41 19.95 -2.37 -3.55
N SER A 42 20.34 -3.39 -2.79
CA SER A 42 19.86 -3.59 -1.41
C SER A 42 20.27 -2.45 -0.47
N PHE A 43 21.40 -1.79 -0.73
CA PHE A 43 21.83 -0.64 0.05
C PHE A 43 21.03 0.62 -0.29
N GLU A 44 20.72 0.82 -1.57
CA GLU A 44 19.87 1.92 -2.02
C GLU A 44 18.45 1.81 -1.44
N GLU A 45 17.86 0.63 -1.49
CA GLU A 45 16.56 0.32 -0.88
C GLU A 45 16.57 0.60 0.64
N TYR A 46 17.58 0.13 1.35
CA TYR A 46 17.75 0.42 2.78
C TYR A 46 17.83 1.93 3.07
N ILE A 47 18.56 2.70 2.25
CA ILE A 47 18.66 4.16 2.41
C ILE A 47 17.30 4.84 2.19
N GLN A 48 16.55 4.40 1.17
CA GLN A 48 15.22 4.93 0.89
C GLN A 48 14.25 4.66 2.06
N ASP A 49 14.30 3.47 2.64
CA ASP A 49 13.47 3.13 3.80
C ASP A 49 13.81 3.98 5.02
N VAL A 50 15.10 4.14 5.32
CA VAL A 50 15.54 5.00 6.44
C VAL A 50 15.13 6.46 6.21
N ALA A 51 15.29 6.97 4.98
CA ALA A 51 14.88 8.34 4.65
C ALA A 51 13.36 8.52 4.80
N ARG A 52 12.58 7.52 4.38
CA ARG A 52 11.12 7.50 4.55
C ARG A 52 10.73 7.52 6.03
N GLU A 53 11.31 6.65 6.86
CA GLU A 53 11.03 6.63 8.31
C GLU A 53 11.36 7.95 8.99
N GLU A 54 12.49 8.57 8.66
CA GLU A 54 12.86 9.85 9.25
C GLU A 54 11.96 11.00 8.77
N THR A 55 11.53 10.96 7.52
CA THR A 55 10.57 11.91 6.98
C THR A 55 9.23 11.79 7.70
N GLU A 56 8.73 10.58 7.91
CA GLU A 56 7.48 10.38 8.65
C GLU A 56 7.56 10.86 10.11
N LYS A 57 8.68 10.60 10.80
CA LYS A 57 8.91 11.14 12.15
C LYS A 57 8.93 12.67 12.17
N ALA A 58 9.54 13.29 11.16
CA ALA A 58 9.59 14.74 11.04
C ALA A 58 8.20 15.33 10.75
N LYS A 59 7.41 14.70 9.90
CA LYS A 59 6.00 15.08 9.64
C LYS A 59 5.16 14.98 10.91
N GLN A 60 5.27 13.90 11.68
CA GLN A 60 4.57 13.74 12.96
C GLN A 60 4.94 14.83 13.97
N THR A 61 6.20 15.25 13.99
CA THR A 61 6.66 16.37 14.81
C THR A 61 5.99 17.67 14.35
N LEU A 62 6.01 17.93 13.04
CA LEU A 62 5.37 19.11 12.44
C LEU A 62 3.87 19.16 12.75
N GLU A 63 3.18 18.02 12.66
CA GLU A 63 1.74 17.92 12.95
C GLU A 63 1.39 18.15 14.43
N SER A 64 2.34 17.96 15.34
CA SER A 64 2.16 18.14 16.78
C SER A 64 2.64 19.50 17.31
N GLU A 65 3.41 20.27 16.52
CA GLU A 65 3.89 21.59 16.93
C GLU A 65 2.79 22.66 16.78
N PRO A 66 2.66 23.61 17.73
CA PRO A 66 1.74 24.71 17.63
C PRO A 66 2.11 25.65 16.47
N ASP A 67 1.15 26.03 15.64
CA ASP A 67 1.32 26.99 14.54
C ASP A 67 0.54 28.30 14.84
N GLU A 68 1.20 29.44 14.67
CA GLU A 68 0.59 30.76 14.89
C GLU A 68 -0.59 31.01 13.94
N LYS A 69 -0.56 30.49 12.71
CA LYS A 69 -1.65 30.62 11.75
C LYS A 69 -2.89 29.80 12.16
N LEU A 70 -2.71 28.77 12.98
CA LEU A 70 -3.78 27.96 13.56
C LEU A 70 -4.23 28.53 14.94
N GLY A 71 -3.89 29.79 15.23
CA GLY A 71 -4.22 30.41 16.51
C GLY A 71 -3.48 29.78 17.69
N GLY A 72 -2.32 29.19 17.45
CA GLY A 72 -1.50 28.51 18.44
C GLY A 72 -1.88 27.04 18.69
N LYS A 73 -2.79 26.48 17.89
CA LYS A 73 -3.07 25.04 17.89
C LYS A 73 -2.05 24.29 17.01
N SER A 74 -1.82 23.03 17.32
CA SER A 74 -1.16 22.10 16.39
C SER A 74 -2.12 21.71 15.24
N LEU A 75 -1.58 21.15 14.16
CA LEU A 75 -2.38 20.65 13.05
C LEU A 75 -3.38 19.57 13.52
N ARG A 76 -2.93 18.68 14.43
CA ARG A 76 -3.79 17.69 15.09
C ARG A 76 -4.96 18.33 15.83
N GLU A 77 -4.69 19.29 16.73
CA GLU A 77 -5.74 19.99 17.49
C GLU A 77 -6.70 20.75 16.57
N TYR A 78 -6.19 21.22 15.45
CA TYR A 78 -7.01 21.90 14.45
C TYR A 78 -7.98 20.93 13.78
N PHE A 79 -7.52 19.78 13.28
CA PHE A 79 -8.38 18.74 12.69
C PHE A 79 -9.41 18.22 13.71
N ASP A 80 -9.00 17.98 14.96
CA ASP A 80 -9.91 17.53 16.01
C ASP A 80 -11.06 18.53 16.30
N SER A 81 -10.87 19.80 15.94
CA SER A 81 -11.90 20.85 16.09
C SER A 81 -12.84 20.99 14.89
N MET A 82 -12.59 20.29 13.78
CA MET A 82 -13.41 20.30 12.56
C MET A 82 -14.62 19.36 12.69
N THR A 83 -15.67 19.63 11.92
CA THR A 83 -16.76 18.67 11.71
C THR A 83 -16.29 17.52 10.82
N LEU A 84 -17.00 16.37 10.86
CA LEU A 84 -16.68 15.23 9.99
C LEU A 84 -16.68 15.63 8.51
N GLU A 85 -17.70 16.39 8.05
CA GLU A 85 -17.79 16.88 6.67
C GLU A 85 -16.56 17.72 6.25
N GLU A 86 -16.08 18.59 7.13
CA GLU A 86 -14.85 19.37 6.87
C GLU A 86 -13.60 18.49 6.81
N LYS A 87 -13.54 17.46 7.63
CA LYS A 87 -12.44 16.47 7.62
C LYS A 87 -12.45 15.63 6.34
N GLU A 88 -13.63 15.20 5.88
CA GLU A 88 -13.82 14.48 4.62
C GLU A 88 -13.37 15.31 3.42
N GLU A 89 -13.77 16.58 3.35
CA GLU A 89 -13.29 17.51 2.33
C GLU A 89 -11.76 17.71 2.38
N ALA A 90 -11.19 17.79 3.58
CA ALA A 90 -9.75 17.92 3.78
C ALA A 90 -9.00 16.63 3.38
N LEU A 91 -9.56 15.45 3.66
CA LEU A 91 -9.02 14.16 3.26
C LEU A 91 -8.93 14.05 1.75
N GLU A 92 -10.03 14.29 1.04
CA GLU A 92 -10.07 14.24 -0.42
C GLU A 92 -9.10 15.24 -1.06
N TYR A 93 -9.08 16.48 -0.54
CA TYR A 93 -8.15 17.50 -1.03
C TYR A 93 -6.70 17.08 -0.82
N SER A 94 -6.36 16.60 0.37
CA SER A 94 -5.00 16.15 0.68
C SER A 94 -4.58 14.98 -0.20
N ALA A 95 -5.43 13.98 -0.36
CA ALA A 95 -5.18 12.81 -1.17
C ALA A 95 -4.86 13.14 -2.64
N VAL A 96 -5.55 14.16 -3.20
CA VAL A 96 -5.46 14.51 -4.62
C VAL A 96 -4.41 15.59 -4.91
N THR A 97 -4.06 16.41 -3.91
CA THR A 97 -3.30 17.65 -4.16
C THR A 97 -1.91 17.65 -3.53
N LEU A 98 -1.72 16.92 -2.41
CA LEU A 98 -0.45 16.95 -1.68
C LEU A 98 0.50 15.88 -2.18
N ASP A 99 1.73 16.28 -2.52
CA ASP A 99 2.79 15.37 -2.96
C ASP A 99 3.33 14.50 -1.80
N CYS A 100 3.32 15.04 -0.58
CA CYS A 100 3.76 14.30 0.61
C CYS A 100 2.67 13.45 1.26
N GLY A 101 1.48 13.37 0.64
CA GLY A 101 0.36 12.55 1.07
C GLY A 101 -0.50 13.17 2.19
N VAL A 102 -1.48 12.41 2.65
CA VAL A 102 -2.44 12.86 3.68
C VAL A 102 -1.76 12.97 5.04
N PRO A 103 -1.98 14.06 5.81
CA PRO A 103 -1.47 14.15 7.19
C PRO A 103 -1.99 13.02 8.08
N ALA A 104 -1.09 12.37 8.82
CA ALA A 104 -1.46 11.26 9.71
C ALA A 104 -2.43 11.70 10.82
N SER A 105 -2.32 12.96 11.29
CA SER A 105 -3.25 13.53 12.26
C SER A 105 -4.65 13.72 11.71
N LEU A 106 -4.82 13.97 10.41
CA LEU A 106 -6.14 14.02 9.76
C LEU A 106 -6.77 12.62 9.70
N ILE A 107 -6.00 11.61 9.29
CA ILE A 107 -6.45 10.21 9.29
C ILE A 107 -6.90 9.79 10.70
N ALA A 108 -6.05 10.03 11.71
CA ALA A 108 -6.37 9.71 13.10
C ALA A 108 -7.59 10.48 13.63
N SER A 109 -7.75 11.75 13.24
CA SER A 109 -8.89 12.57 13.64
C SER A 109 -10.21 12.06 13.03
N ILE A 110 -10.21 11.63 11.75
CA ILE A 110 -11.38 11.00 11.12
C ILE A 110 -11.67 9.64 11.78
N ALA A 111 -10.64 8.83 12.01
CA ALA A 111 -10.78 7.51 12.63
C ALA A 111 -11.35 7.56 14.06
N SER A 112 -11.29 8.73 14.73
CA SER A 112 -11.86 8.94 16.06
C SER A 112 -13.33 9.35 16.06
N GLU A 113 -13.91 9.64 14.89
CA GLU A 113 -15.30 10.04 14.73
C GLU A 113 -16.27 8.85 14.87
N ASP A 114 -17.58 9.13 14.72
CA ASP A 114 -18.59 8.07 14.75
C ASP A 114 -18.31 7.00 13.70
N ARG A 115 -18.12 5.76 14.17
CA ARG A 115 -17.66 4.65 13.35
C ARG A 115 -18.57 4.35 12.16
N GLU A 116 -19.88 4.44 12.34
CA GLU A 116 -20.86 4.17 11.28
C GLU A 116 -20.80 5.24 10.19
N SER A 117 -20.74 6.51 10.57
CA SER A 117 -20.63 7.63 9.64
C SER A 117 -19.35 7.56 8.79
N VAL A 118 -18.19 7.26 9.42
CA VAL A 118 -16.93 7.13 8.69
C VAL A 118 -16.95 5.92 7.74
N ARG A 119 -17.53 4.79 8.16
CA ARG A 119 -17.71 3.61 7.29
C ARG A 119 -18.56 3.91 6.07
N ASP A 120 -19.67 4.62 6.25
CA ASP A 120 -20.58 4.99 5.16
C ASP A 120 -19.87 5.90 4.14
N TYR A 121 -19.12 6.88 4.63
CA TYR A 121 -18.28 7.73 3.78
C TYR A 121 -17.24 6.91 3.00
N CYS A 122 -16.40 6.12 3.68
CA CYS A 122 -15.38 5.29 3.02
C CYS A 122 -15.99 4.31 2.02
N SER A 123 -17.14 3.69 2.36
CA SER A 123 -17.86 2.80 1.45
C SER A 123 -18.27 3.49 0.16
N THR A 124 -18.76 4.73 0.28
CA THR A 124 -19.17 5.53 -0.87
C THR A 124 -17.96 5.87 -1.75
N VAL A 125 -16.88 6.37 -1.17
CA VAL A 125 -15.66 6.71 -1.92
C VAL A 125 -15.06 5.49 -2.62
N ILE A 126 -14.92 4.37 -1.90
CA ILE A 126 -14.40 3.11 -2.46
C ILE A 126 -15.29 2.59 -3.60
N GLY A 127 -16.63 2.78 -3.49
CA GLY A 127 -17.59 2.36 -4.50
C GLY A 127 -17.61 3.24 -5.74
N ASP A 128 -17.51 4.55 -5.58
CA ASP A 128 -17.78 5.53 -6.63
C ASP A 128 -16.52 6.02 -7.37
N SER A 129 -15.32 5.92 -6.74
CA SER A 129 -14.08 6.36 -7.38
C SER A 129 -13.58 5.38 -8.43
N ALA A 130 -12.87 5.89 -9.44
CA ALA A 130 -12.24 5.08 -10.48
C ALA A 130 -11.04 4.30 -9.92
N TRP A 131 -10.92 3.03 -10.29
CA TRP A 131 -9.78 2.15 -9.97
C TRP A 131 -8.92 1.84 -11.21
N THR A 132 -9.43 2.17 -12.40
CA THR A 132 -8.74 2.01 -13.67
C THR A 132 -9.03 3.18 -14.60
N GLU A 133 -8.19 3.36 -15.62
CA GLU A 133 -8.39 4.39 -16.65
C GLU A 133 -9.70 4.17 -17.43
N GLU A 134 -10.15 2.92 -17.56
CA GLU A 134 -11.36 2.56 -18.31
C GLU A 134 -12.66 3.02 -17.62
N GLU A 135 -12.61 3.22 -16.30
CA GLU A 135 -13.76 3.70 -15.51
C GLU A 135 -13.95 5.22 -15.57
N LEU A 136 -13.01 5.96 -16.17
CA LEU A 136 -13.11 7.42 -16.29
C LEU A 136 -13.94 7.82 -17.51
N ASP A 137 -14.99 8.59 -17.28
CA ASP A 137 -15.81 9.20 -18.35
C ASP A 137 -15.08 10.36 -19.07
N ASP A 138 -14.11 10.96 -18.40
CA ASP A 138 -13.34 12.12 -18.86
C ASP A 138 -11.86 11.73 -18.98
N GLN A 139 -11.35 11.75 -20.21
CA GLN A 139 -9.94 11.41 -20.52
C GLN A 139 -8.93 12.39 -19.93
N ASP A 140 -9.37 13.59 -19.47
CA ASP A 140 -8.51 14.56 -18.81
C ASP A 140 -8.26 14.23 -17.32
N LYS A 141 -9.00 13.29 -16.74
CA LYS A 141 -8.78 12.80 -15.38
C LYS A 141 -7.78 11.64 -15.39
N LEU A 142 -6.80 11.74 -14.52
CA LEU A 142 -5.88 10.64 -14.24
C LEU A 142 -6.54 9.74 -13.18
N PHE A 143 -6.71 8.45 -13.50
CA PHE A 143 -7.30 7.51 -12.54
C PHE A 143 -6.47 7.39 -11.25
N GLU A 144 -5.15 7.60 -11.33
CA GLU A 144 -4.29 7.67 -10.15
C GLU A 144 -4.78 8.73 -9.15
N ILE A 145 -5.25 9.89 -9.65
CA ILE A 145 -5.80 10.97 -8.80
C ILE A 145 -7.10 10.50 -8.13
N GLU A 146 -8.00 9.88 -8.88
CA GLU A 146 -9.26 9.35 -8.30
C GLU A 146 -8.98 8.23 -7.30
N TYR A 147 -8.03 7.35 -7.62
CA TYR A 147 -7.67 6.24 -6.75
C TYR A 147 -6.97 6.68 -5.45
N GLN A 148 -6.29 7.85 -5.42
CA GLN A 148 -5.72 8.38 -4.19
C GLN A 148 -6.77 8.61 -3.09
N LYS A 149 -8.02 8.92 -3.45
CA LYS A 149 -9.13 9.01 -2.50
C LYS A 149 -9.46 7.66 -1.89
N VAL A 150 -9.46 6.61 -2.72
CA VAL A 150 -9.65 5.21 -2.25
C VAL A 150 -8.56 4.84 -1.27
N LYS A 151 -7.29 5.09 -1.63
CA LYS A 151 -6.15 4.84 -0.75
C LYS A 151 -6.31 5.56 0.60
N ALA A 152 -6.64 6.84 0.59
CA ALA A 152 -6.86 7.61 1.81
C ALA A 152 -7.97 7.01 2.69
N CYS A 153 -9.06 6.53 2.10
CA CYS A 153 -10.12 5.82 2.83
C CYS A 153 -9.63 4.49 3.40
N LEU A 154 -8.81 3.73 2.66
CA LEU A 154 -8.21 2.50 3.18
C LEU A 154 -7.28 2.80 4.37
N ASP A 155 -6.48 3.86 4.32
CA ASP A 155 -5.63 4.30 5.43
C ASP A 155 -6.46 4.66 6.68
N VAL A 156 -7.60 5.34 6.51
CA VAL A 156 -8.55 5.63 7.61
C VAL A 156 -9.11 4.33 8.20
N LEU A 157 -9.51 3.38 7.36
CA LEU A 157 -10.06 2.09 7.79
C LEU A 157 -9.01 1.23 8.52
N ILE A 158 -7.74 1.29 8.10
CA ILE A 158 -6.61 0.65 8.80
C ILE A 158 -6.47 1.25 10.20
N GLU A 159 -6.46 2.57 10.33
CA GLU A 159 -6.34 3.27 11.62
C GLU A 159 -7.51 2.92 12.56
N MET A 160 -8.73 2.82 12.03
CA MET A 160 -9.92 2.38 12.75
C MET A 160 -9.91 0.89 13.12
N LYS A 161 -9.02 0.09 12.54
CA LYS A 161 -9.06 -1.38 12.54
C LYS A 161 -10.42 -1.90 12.07
N GLU A 162 -10.93 -1.33 10.98
CA GLU A 162 -12.21 -1.66 10.37
C GLU A 162 -11.96 -2.41 9.06
N PHE A 163 -12.18 -3.72 9.08
CA PHE A 163 -11.83 -4.61 7.97
C PHE A 163 -13.05 -5.27 7.30
N CYS A 164 -14.23 -4.69 7.49
CA CYS A 164 -15.46 -5.23 6.91
C CYS A 164 -15.54 -5.12 5.38
N PHE A 165 -14.67 -4.33 4.75
CA PHE A 165 -14.66 -4.15 3.29
C PHE A 165 -13.66 -5.05 2.56
N VAL A 166 -12.90 -5.91 3.24
CA VAL A 166 -11.88 -6.77 2.61
C VAL A 166 -12.44 -7.55 1.43
N GLN A 167 -13.58 -8.22 1.61
CA GLN A 167 -14.21 -8.98 0.52
C GLN A 167 -14.58 -8.08 -0.66
N ALA A 168 -15.26 -6.96 -0.42
CA ALA A 168 -15.69 -6.05 -1.47
C ALA A 168 -14.51 -5.42 -2.23
N VAL A 169 -13.45 -5.06 -1.52
CA VAL A 169 -12.21 -4.54 -2.10
C VAL A 169 -11.54 -5.58 -2.99
N LEU A 170 -11.43 -6.82 -2.51
CA LEU A 170 -10.83 -7.92 -3.27
C LEU A 170 -11.68 -8.32 -4.47
N ASP A 171 -13.02 -8.38 -4.34
CA ASP A 171 -13.92 -8.69 -5.46
C ASP A 171 -13.77 -7.66 -6.58
N ARG A 172 -13.69 -6.37 -6.22
CA ARG A 172 -13.48 -5.30 -7.19
C ARG A 172 -12.10 -5.40 -7.83
N PHE A 173 -11.06 -5.60 -7.04
CA PHE A 173 -9.69 -5.78 -7.53
C PHE A 173 -9.59 -6.93 -8.53
N MET A 174 -10.19 -8.08 -8.22
CA MET A 174 -10.20 -9.25 -9.08
C MET A 174 -11.05 -9.09 -10.35
N SER A 175 -11.93 -8.08 -10.42
CA SER A 175 -12.73 -7.83 -11.63
C SER A 175 -11.91 -7.22 -12.79
N TYR A 176 -10.70 -6.76 -12.54
CA TYR A 176 -9.82 -6.17 -13.56
C TYR A 176 -8.87 -7.20 -14.16
N HIS A 177 -8.60 -7.08 -15.46
CA HIS A 177 -7.62 -7.93 -16.12
C HIS A 177 -6.16 -7.51 -15.86
N GLN A 178 -5.97 -6.22 -15.63
CA GLN A 178 -4.66 -5.64 -15.27
C GLN A 178 -4.87 -4.51 -14.27
N THR A 179 -4.05 -4.49 -13.24
CA THR A 179 -4.00 -3.42 -12.26
C THR A 179 -2.65 -2.73 -12.29
N LYS A 180 -2.63 -1.46 -11.92
CA LYS A 180 -1.39 -0.73 -11.70
C LYS A 180 -0.77 -1.16 -10.38
N GLU A 181 0.55 -1.17 -10.32
CA GLU A 181 1.33 -1.59 -9.15
C GLU A 181 0.92 -0.83 -7.87
N PHE A 182 0.76 0.50 -7.96
CA PHE A 182 0.36 1.29 -6.79
C PHE A 182 -1.05 0.97 -6.26
N VAL A 183 -1.97 0.48 -7.11
CA VAL A 183 -3.29 -0.01 -6.68
C VAL A 183 -3.12 -1.28 -5.87
N ALA A 184 -2.33 -2.23 -6.37
CA ALA A 184 -2.02 -3.47 -5.68
C ALA A 184 -1.35 -3.21 -4.32
N GLU A 185 -0.37 -2.31 -4.27
CA GLU A 185 0.31 -1.92 -3.02
C GLU A 185 -0.65 -1.30 -1.99
N SER A 186 -1.51 -0.37 -2.41
CA SER A 186 -2.47 0.27 -1.50
C SER A 186 -3.49 -0.72 -0.93
N ILE A 187 -3.95 -1.69 -1.74
CA ILE A 187 -4.85 -2.75 -1.30
C ILE A 187 -4.12 -3.73 -0.38
N LYS A 188 -2.86 -4.04 -0.69
CA LYS A 188 -2.04 -4.94 0.10
C LYS A 188 -1.96 -4.50 1.55
N ASP A 189 -1.66 -3.22 1.81
CA ASP A 189 -1.58 -2.67 3.16
C ASP A 189 -2.87 -2.91 3.97
N TYR A 190 -4.03 -2.67 3.34
CA TYR A 190 -5.33 -2.92 3.97
C TYR A 190 -5.61 -4.40 4.21
N VAL A 191 -5.34 -5.25 3.22
CA VAL A 191 -5.60 -6.70 3.26
C VAL A 191 -4.66 -7.39 4.25
N VAL A 192 -3.37 -7.04 4.24
CA VAL A 192 -2.37 -7.58 5.16
C VAL A 192 -2.64 -7.13 6.60
N GLY A 193 -3.03 -5.87 6.79
CA GLY A 193 -3.47 -5.36 8.09
C GLY A 193 -4.68 -6.10 8.68
N ALA A 194 -5.50 -6.70 7.81
CA ALA A 194 -6.69 -7.48 8.14
C ALA A 194 -6.44 -9.01 8.20
N ALA A 195 -5.24 -9.47 8.44
CA ALA A 195 -4.78 -10.85 8.22
C ALA A 195 -5.78 -11.94 8.63
N GLU A 196 -6.40 -11.85 9.82
CA GLU A 196 -7.35 -12.85 10.31
C GLU A 196 -8.62 -12.96 9.43
N VAL A 197 -9.06 -11.85 8.84
CA VAL A 197 -10.22 -11.78 7.94
C VAL A 197 -9.80 -12.16 6.52
N SER A 198 -8.64 -11.74 6.09
CA SER A 198 -8.15 -11.83 4.71
C SER A 198 -7.72 -13.23 4.32
N VAL A 199 -7.02 -13.97 5.21
CA VAL A 199 -6.47 -15.29 4.89
C VAL A 199 -7.47 -16.25 4.26
N PRO A 200 -8.65 -16.51 4.86
CA PRO A 200 -9.61 -17.43 4.25
C PRO A 200 -10.15 -16.94 2.89
N ILE A 201 -10.27 -15.62 2.71
CA ILE A 201 -10.75 -15.03 1.47
C ILE A 201 -9.69 -15.17 0.37
N LEU A 202 -8.42 -14.82 0.66
CA LEU A 202 -7.31 -14.94 -0.27
C LEU A 202 -7.10 -16.38 -0.72
N MET A 203 -7.13 -17.33 0.23
CA MET A 203 -7.01 -18.76 -0.09
C MET A 203 -8.14 -19.23 -1.01
N ASN A 204 -9.37 -18.81 -0.77
CA ASN A 204 -10.50 -19.16 -1.62
C ASN A 204 -10.34 -18.60 -3.04
N ILE A 205 -9.96 -17.31 -3.17
CA ILE A 205 -9.71 -16.69 -4.48
C ILE A 205 -8.62 -17.44 -5.24
N ILE A 206 -7.51 -17.79 -4.58
CA ILE A 206 -6.43 -18.54 -5.21
C ILE A 206 -6.94 -19.90 -5.68
N GLU A 207 -7.64 -20.65 -4.85
CA GLU A 207 -8.11 -22.00 -5.17
C GLU A 207 -9.13 -22.01 -6.33
N GLU A 208 -10.01 -21.02 -6.39
CA GLU A 208 -10.97 -20.87 -7.50
C GLU A 208 -10.30 -20.56 -8.84
N ASN A 209 -9.11 -19.93 -8.84
CA ASN A 209 -8.39 -19.55 -10.06
C ASN A 209 -7.25 -20.51 -10.46
N LEU A 210 -6.99 -21.60 -9.71
CA LEU A 210 -5.89 -22.52 -10.00
C LEU A 210 -5.98 -23.20 -11.37
N GLU A 211 -7.20 -23.57 -11.82
CA GLU A 211 -7.41 -24.29 -13.08
C GLU A 211 -7.20 -23.40 -14.30
N ASP A 212 -7.57 -22.13 -14.21
CA ASP A 212 -7.41 -21.13 -15.28
C ASP A 212 -5.98 -20.56 -15.36
N GLY A 213 -5.19 -20.78 -14.32
CA GLY A 213 -3.86 -20.22 -14.13
C GLY A 213 -3.92 -18.87 -13.40
N LEU A 214 -2.87 -18.60 -12.62
CA LEU A 214 -2.77 -17.36 -11.85
C LEU A 214 -1.92 -16.35 -12.63
N GLU A 215 -2.55 -15.23 -13.02
CA GLU A 215 -1.92 -14.10 -13.73
C GLU A 215 -2.61 -12.79 -13.36
N GLY A 216 -1.89 -11.65 -13.51
CA GLY A 216 -2.41 -10.33 -13.19
C GLY A 216 -2.85 -10.24 -11.71
N PRO A 217 -4.05 -9.72 -11.40
CA PRO A 217 -4.50 -9.53 -10.04
C PRO A 217 -4.43 -10.78 -9.15
N SER A 218 -4.60 -11.98 -9.73
CA SER A 218 -4.50 -13.22 -8.96
C SER A 218 -3.07 -13.55 -8.51
N GLU A 219 -2.03 -13.05 -9.20
CA GLU A 219 -0.64 -13.13 -8.72
C GLU A 219 -0.42 -12.22 -7.51
N ASP A 220 -0.99 -11.01 -7.51
CA ASP A 220 -0.93 -10.08 -6.38
C ASP A 220 -1.61 -10.67 -5.14
N ILE A 221 -2.71 -11.39 -5.30
CA ILE A 221 -3.37 -12.13 -4.21
C ILE A 221 -2.44 -13.18 -3.58
N VAL A 222 -1.64 -13.87 -4.38
CA VAL A 222 -0.64 -14.83 -3.86
C VAL A 222 0.46 -14.11 -3.08
N ILE A 223 0.91 -12.94 -3.55
CA ILE A 223 1.91 -12.12 -2.86
C ILE A 223 1.37 -11.67 -1.49
N MET A 224 0.15 -11.15 -1.44
CA MET A 224 -0.51 -10.75 -0.18
C MET A 224 -0.60 -11.92 0.81
N LEU A 225 -0.99 -13.11 0.33
CA LEU A 225 -1.06 -14.30 1.18
C LEU A 225 0.31 -14.74 1.70
N ALA A 226 1.37 -14.65 0.87
CA ALA A 226 2.73 -14.98 1.27
C ALA A 226 3.24 -14.02 2.35
N GLU A 227 2.99 -12.74 2.22
CA GLU A 227 3.35 -11.70 3.20
C GLU A 227 2.65 -11.93 4.55
N ILE A 228 1.34 -12.18 4.55
CA ILE A 228 0.63 -12.56 5.78
C ILE A 228 1.22 -13.83 6.38
N GLY A 229 1.54 -14.82 5.54
CA GLY A 229 2.07 -16.10 5.95
C GLY A 229 3.43 -16.03 6.64
N MET A 230 4.27 -15.02 6.33
CA MET A 230 5.53 -14.79 7.06
C MET A 230 5.27 -14.47 8.53
N ALA A 231 4.25 -13.71 8.86
CA ALA A 231 3.89 -13.33 10.22
C ALA A 231 3.01 -14.39 10.92
N LEU A 232 2.13 -15.06 10.16
CA LEU A 232 1.14 -16.02 10.65
C LEU A 232 1.24 -17.35 9.88
N PRO A 233 2.35 -18.12 10.01
CA PRO A 233 2.55 -19.35 9.27
C PRO A 233 1.55 -20.42 9.66
N SER A 234 0.93 -21.08 8.65
CA SER A 234 0.04 -22.23 8.84
C SER A 234 0.23 -23.26 7.74
N GLU A 235 -0.19 -24.50 8.01
CA GLU A 235 -0.12 -25.59 7.02
C GLU A 235 -1.02 -25.27 5.81
N GLU A 236 -2.17 -24.68 6.04
CA GLU A 236 -3.12 -24.32 5.00
C GLU A 236 -2.50 -23.28 4.05
N ILE A 237 -1.92 -22.21 4.57
CA ILE A 237 -1.23 -21.18 3.77
C ILE A 237 -0.11 -21.84 2.96
N TYR A 238 0.74 -22.69 3.58
CA TYR A 238 1.81 -23.38 2.87
C TYR A 238 1.28 -24.21 1.69
N GLN A 239 0.23 -24.99 1.89
CA GLN A 239 -0.33 -25.81 0.81
C GLN A 239 -0.92 -24.95 -0.32
N THR A 240 -1.60 -23.86 0.00
CA THR A 240 -2.14 -22.93 -0.99
C THR A 240 -1.00 -22.28 -1.79
N LEU A 241 0.04 -21.77 -1.15
CA LEU A 241 1.21 -21.20 -1.84
C LEU A 241 1.93 -22.23 -2.73
N ARG A 242 2.01 -23.49 -2.28
CA ARG A 242 2.56 -24.59 -3.06
C ARG A 242 1.71 -24.95 -4.29
N HIS A 243 0.38 -24.84 -4.20
CA HIS A 243 -0.51 -25.01 -5.36
C HIS A 243 -0.37 -23.81 -6.30
N ALA A 244 -0.39 -22.59 -5.76
CA ALA A 244 -0.20 -21.34 -6.52
C ALA A 244 1.13 -21.36 -7.30
N PHE A 245 2.23 -21.82 -6.71
CA PHE A 245 3.52 -21.95 -7.40
C PHE A 245 3.42 -22.72 -8.71
N ARG A 246 2.55 -23.71 -8.82
CA ARG A 246 2.37 -24.47 -10.04
C ARG A 246 1.52 -23.76 -11.07
N ALA A 247 0.52 -23.02 -10.61
CA ALA A 247 -0.48 -22.33 -11.43
C ALA A 247 -0.02 -20.93 -11.90
N MET A 248 0.80 -20.21 -11.11
CA MET A 248 1.26 -18.86 -11.46
C MET A 248 2.00 -18.84 -12.80
N THR A 249 1.66 -17.85 -13.63
CA THR A 249 2.33 -17.58 -14.90
C THR A 249 3.72 -17.00 -14.66
N ASN A 250 3.86 -16.04 -13.75
CA ASN A 250 5.15 -15.49 -13.36
C ASN A 250 5.85 -16.38 -12.33
N LYS A 251 6.70 -17.28 -12.82
CA LYS A 251 7.43 -18.22 -11.95
C LYS A 251 8.48 -17.57 -11.05
N ILE A 252 8.93 -16.36 -11.37
CA ILE A 252 9.89 -15.64 -10.50
C ILE A 252 9.16 -15.21 -9.24
N TYR A 253 7.99 -14.58 -9.35
CA TYR A 253 7.16 -14.21 -8.21
C TYR A 253 6.73 -15.46 -7.41
N ALA A 254 6.38 -16.53 -8.07
CA ALA A 254 6.05 -17.79 -7.39
C ALA A 254 7.21 -18.33 -6.52
N VAL A 255 8.46 -18.19 -6.99
CA VAL A 255 9.66 -18.57 -6.21
C VAL A 255 9.84 -17.60 -5.03
N ILE A 256 9.70 -16.31 -5.27
CA ILE A 256 9.82 -15.25 -4.23
C ILE A 256 8.82 -15.53 -3.10
N CYS A 257 7.53 -15.69 -3.40
CA CYS A 257 6.49 -15.96 -2.41
C CYS A 257 6.80 -17.19 -1.53
N LEU A 258 7.27 -18.28 -2.12
CA LEU A 258 7.66 -19.47 -1.35
C LEU A 258 8.94 -19.27 -0.54
N ALA A 259 9.89 -18.48 -1.04
CA ALA A 259 11.13 -18.17 -0.34
C ALA A 259 10.89 -17.26 0.86
N GLU A 260 10.06 -16.22 0.69
CA GLU A 260 9.66 -15.29 1.75
C GLU A 260 8.84 -15.97 2.84
N TYR A 261 7.93 -16.86 2.47
CA TYR A 261 7.20 -17.67 3.45
C TYR A 261 8.13 -18.50 4.34
N GLY A 262 9.30 -18.90 3.82
CA GLY A 262 10.40 -19.45 4.62
C GLY A 262 10.26 -20.91 5.07
N ASP A 263 9.37 -21.70 4.45
CA ASP A 263 9.24 -23.14 4.79
C ASP A 263 10.27 -23.99 4.03
N ASP A 264 11.15 -24.67 4.76
CA ASP A 264 12.22 -25.52 4.18
C ASP A 264 11.69 -26.61 3.23
N ARG A 265 10.44 -27.02 3.36
CA ARG A 265 9.78 -27.99 2.46
C ARG A 265 9.61 -27.45 1.03
N ALA A 266 9.67 -26.15 0.83
CA ALA A 266 9.63 -25.52 -0.49
C ALA A 266 10.98 -25.62 -1.23
N VAL A 267 12.11 -25.77 -0.53
CA VAL A 267 13.47 -25.78 -1.12
C VAL A 267 13.64 -26.79 -2.25
N PRO A 268 13.18 -28.06 -2.15
CA PRO A 268 13.29 -29.01 -3.27
C PRO A 268 12.49 -28.57 -4.50
N LEU A 269 11.32 -27.96 -4.31
CA LEU A 269 10.47 -27.47 -5.40
C LEU A 269 11.15 -26.31 -6.15
N MET A 270 11.66 -25.33 -5.43
CA MET A 270 12.39 -24.19 -5.98
C MET A 270 13.67 -24.62 -6.70
N LYS A 271 14.47 -25.51 -6.10
CA LYS A 271 15.69 -26.05 -6.72
C LYS A 271 15.40 -26.80 -8.03
N ASN A 272 14.35 -27.60 -8.08
CA ASN A 272 13.96 -28.30 -9.29
C ASN A 272 13.57 -27.32 -10.41
N TYR A 273 12.90 -26.22 -10.08
CA TYR A 273 12.56 -25.19 -11.04
C TYR A 273 13.80 -24.47 -11.58
N ILE A 274 14.68 -24.00 -10.71
CA ILE A 274 15.93 -23.33 -11.08
C ILE A 274 16.81 -24.21 -11.95
N ASN A 275 16.98 -25.50 -11.61
CA ASN A 275 17.75 -26.44 -12.40
C ASN A 275 17.19 -26.64 -13.82
N ARG A 276 15.85 -26.63 -13.98
CA ARG A 276 15.22 -26.69 -15.31
C ARG A 276 15.53 -25.44 -16.14
N LEU A 277 15.51 -24.25 -15.53
CA LEU A 277 15.87 -23.01 -16.22
C LEU A 277 17.31 -23.00 -16.71
N ILE A 278 18.26 -23.45 -15.87
CA ILE A 278 19.68 -23.55 -16.23
C ILE A 278 19.87 -24.51 -17.40
N HIS A 279 19.19 -25.66 -17.40
CA HIS A 279 19.24 -26.60 -18.50
C HIS A 279 18.69 -26.05 -19.81
N ILE A 280 17.57 -25.30 -19.76
CA ILE A 280 16.99 -24.69 -20.96
C ILE A 280 17.92 -23.62 -21.55
N SER A 281 18.57 -22.81 -20.73
CA SER A 281 19.51 -21.78 -21.19
C SER A 281 20.78 -22.38 -21.81
N SER A 282 21.24 -23.54 -21.34
CA SER A 282 22.41 -24.22 -21.87
C SER A 282 22.20 -24.89 -23.24
N TYR A 283 20.94 -25.06 -23.68
CA TYR A 283 20.64 -25.62 -25.02
C TYR A 283 20.38 -24.52 -26.08
N ARG A 284 20.35 -23.24 -25.69
CA ARG A 284 20.14 -22.10 -26.59
C ARG A 284 21.41 -21.31 -26.91
N GLY A 285 22.55 -21.64 -26.35
CA GLY A 285 23.87 -21.13 -26.68
C GLY A 285 24.66 -22.15 -27.51
#